data_99d6ca1f543c08ea1dc6200bbac45d87
#
_entry.id   99d6ca1f543c08ea1dc6200bbac45d87
#
_cell.length_a   1.000
_cell.length_b   1.000
_cell.length_c   1.000
_cell.angle_alpha   90.00
_cell.angle_beta   90.00
_cell.angle_gamma   90.00
#
_symmetry.space_group_name_H-M   'P 1'
#
loop_
_entity.id
_entity.type
_entity.pdbx_description
1 polymer ?
#
loop_
_entity_poly.entity_id
_entity_poly.type
_entity_poly.pdbx_seq_one_letter_code
_entity_poly.pdbx_strand_id
1 'polypeptide(L)'
;MKAVGWARSLPVSSGVKAARDWTRAHLATLGWDRTAPDLVDSVVLAVSELVTNAHVHAHSTASLILAWDEECLHVTVHDASFRLPEQRPANDGALGGRGLLLVGALADDWQVYRCPRGKDVTACFQPPTAPRSA
;
A
#
# COMPACT_ATOMS: atom_id res chain seq x y z
N MET A 1 -3.86 12.08 -20.32
CA MET A 1 -3.74 11.66 -18.91
C MET A 1 -2.28 11.35 -18.60
N LYS A 2 -1.75 11.96 -17.59
CA LYS A 2 -0.37 11.69 -17.18
C LYS A 2 -0.38 10.73 -16.01
N ALA A 3 0.23 9.57 -16.20
CA ALA A 3 0.47 8.63 -15.12
C ALA A 3 1.90 8.82 -14.62
N VAL A 4 2.08 8.82 -13.32
CA VAL A 4 3.37 8.88 -12.65
C VAL A 4 3.50 7.67 -11.76
N GLY A 5 4.62 7.00 -11.81
CA GLY A 5 4.82 5.82 -10.99
C GLY A 5 6.23 5.71 -10.43
N TRP A 6 6.34 5.03 -9.30
CA TRP A 6 7.60 4.77 -8.60
C TRP A 6 7.60 3.33 -8.12
N ALA A 7 8.75 2.71 -8.17
CA ALA A 7 8.91 1.33 -7.70
C ALA A 7 10.16 1.21 -6.84
N ARG A 8 10.06 0.38 -5.80
CA ARG A 8 11.19 0.09 -4.94
C ARG A 8 11.14 -1.34 -4.44
N SER A 9 12.29 -2.01 -4.47
CA SER A 9 12.46 -3.32 -3.87
C SER A 9 12.85 -3.14 -2.39
N LEU A 10 12.16 -3.85 -1.51
CA LEU A 10 12.34 -3.77 -0.07
C LEU A 10 12.64 -5.17 0.47
N PRO A 11 13.92 -5.56 0.56
CA PRO A 11 14.26 -6.86 1.17
C PRO A 11 13.89 -6.85 2.66
N VAL A 12 13.71 -8.03 3.22
CA VAL A 12 13.32 -8.16 4.63
C VAL A 12 14.23 -7.37 5.55
N SER A 13 15.52 -7.29 5.21
CA SER A 13 16.52 -6.57 6.03
C SER A 13 16.33 -5.06 6.03
N SER A 14 15.64 -4.48 5.05
CA SER A 14 15.51 -3.02 4.97
C SER A 14 14.51 -2.44 5.95
N GLY A 15 13.57 -3.25 6.43
CA GLY A 15 12.58 -2.82 7.40
C GLY A 15 11.45 -1.97 6.80
N VAL A 16 10.42 -1.79 7.62
CA VAL A 16 9.19 -1.10 7.18
C VAL A 16 9.36 0.42 7.19
N LYS A 17 10.26 0.93 8.03
CA LYS A 17 10.51 2.39 8.08
C LYS A 17 10.97 2.93 6.73
N ALA A 18 11.83 2.18 6.03
CA ALA A 18 12.29 2.59 4.70
C ALA A 18 11.11 2.73 3.73
N ALA A 19 10.15 1.83 3.80
CA ALA A 19 8.95 1.89 2.97
C ALA A 19 8.11 3.14 3.28
N ARG A 20 7.93 3.45 4.56
CA ARG A 20 7.17 4.63 4.98
C ARG A 20 7.83 5.92 4.52
N ASP A 21 9.13 6.04 4.75
CA ASP A 21 9.85 7.26 4.39
C ASP A 21 9.86 7.48 2.88
N TRP A 22 10.05 6.41 2.12
CA TRP A 22 10.03 6.45 0.66
C TRP A 22 8.64 6.88 0.15
N THR A 23 7.59 6.34 0.73
CA THR A 23 6.21 6.68 0.35
C THR A 23 5.92 8.15 0.61
N ARG A 24 6.26 8.65 1.81
CA ARG A 24 6.05 10.06 2.13
C ARG A 24 6.79 10.98 1.17
N ALA A 25 8.02 10.63 0.83
CA ALA A 25 8.83 11.45 -0.08
C ALA A 25 8.17 11.57 -1.45
N HIS A 26 7.64 10.47 -1.98
CA HIS A 26 7.00 10.51 -3.30
C HIS A 26 5.65 11.21 -3.27
N LEU A 27 4.85 11.00 -2.22
CA LEU A 27 3.57 11.72 -2.11
C LEU A 27 3.79 13.23 -1.93
N ALA A 28 4.90 13.64 -1.33
CA ALA A 28 5.24 15.05 -1.22
C ALA A 28 5.50 15.68 -2.61
N THR A 29 6.01 14.90 -3.57
CA THR A 29 6.19 15.41 -4.93
C THR A 29 4.86 15.71 -5.62
N LEU A 30 3.77 15.10 -5.17
CA LEU A 30 2.43 15.39 -5.64
C LEU A 30 1.77 16.55 -4.86
N GLY A 31 2.46 17.10 -3.87
CA GLY A 31 1.91 18.16 -3.04
C GLY A 31 0.96 17.67 -1.95
N TRP A 32 0.82 16.35 -1.77
CA TRP A 32 -0.18 15.79 -0.86
C TRP A 32 0.16 16.01 0.61
N ASP A 33 1.42 16.22 0.95
CA ASP A 33 1.83 16.58 2.30
C ASP A 33 1.14 17.85 2.79
N ARG A 34 0.77 18.74 1.87
CA ARG A 34 0.08 20.00 2.16
C ARG A 34 -1.41 19.94 1.86
N THR A 35 -1.80 19.26 0.76
CA THR A 35 -3.19 19.28 0.30
C THR A 35 -4.04 18.16 0.85
N ALA A 36 -3.42 17.04 1.26
CA ALA A 36 -4.14 15.86 1.73
C ALA A 36 -3.33 15.10 2.79
N PRO A 37 -2.93 15.76 3.91
CA PRO A 37 -2.06 15.13 4.90
C PRO A 37 -2.68 13.89 5.54
N ASP A 38 -3.99 13.86 5.76
CA ASP A 38 -4.66 12.70 6.34
C ASP A 38 -4.63 11.51 5.39
N LEU A 39 -4.76 11.78 4.10
CA LEU A 39 -4.66 10.72 3.09
C LEU A 39 -3.23 10.17 3.03
N VAL A 40 -2.22 11.03 3.14
CA VAL A 40 -0.82 10.58 3.21
C VAL A 40 -0.64 9.63 4.38
N ASP A 41 -1.16 9.96 5.55
CA ASP A 41 -1.07 9.10 6.73
C ASP A 41 -1.75 7.74 6.48
N SER A 42 -2.91 7.74 5.85
CA SER A 42 -3.64 6.50 5.51
C SER A 42 -2.85 5.65 4.53
N VAL A 43 -2.28 6.25 3.49
CA VAL A 43 -1.48 5.52 2.50
C VAL A 43 -0.23 4.94 3.15
N VAL A 44 0.47 5.72 3.98
CA VAL A 44 1.68 5.27 4.67
C VAL A 44 1.38 4.10 5.60
N LEU A 45 0.26 4.16 6.31
CA LEU A 45 -0.15 3.06 7.19
C LEU A 45 -0.47 1.80 6.38
N ALA A 46 -1.19 1.94 5.26
CA ALA A 46 -1.48 0.80 4.39
C ALA A 46 -0.20 0.19 3.82
N VAL A 47 0.75 1.01 3.38
CA VAL A 47 2.05 0.54 2.90
C VAL A 47 2.76 -0.24 4.00
N SER A 48 2.77 0.28 5.24
CA SER A 48 3.38 -0.42 6.38
C SER A 48 2.81 -1.82 6.55
N GLU A 49 1.48 -1.94 6.49
CA GLU A 49 0.81 -3.22 6.70
C GLU A 49 1.09 -4.20 5.56
N LEU A 50 1.06 -3.73 4.32
CA LEU A 50 1.30 -4.57 3.16
C LEU A 50 2.76 -5.06 3.11
N VAL A 51 3.71 -4.19 3.41
CA VAL A 51 5.13 -4.58 3.45
C VAL A 51 5.40 -5.53 4.61
N THR A 52 4.78 -5.29 5.77
CA THR A 52 4.89 -6.19 6.91
C THR A 52 4.37 -7.58 6.55
N ASN A 53 3.24 -7.66 5.85
CA ASN A 53 2.71 -8.95 5.41
C ASN A 53 3.69 -9.69 4.51
N ALA A 54 4.34 -8.99 3.58
CA ALA A 54 5.33 -9.61 2.71
C ALA A 54 6.55 -10.10 3.51
N HIS A 55 7.06 -9.27 4.42
CA HIS A 55 8.26 -9.59 5.18
C HIS A 55 8.03 -10.67 6.24
N VAL A 56 6.96 -10.52 7.02
CA VAL A 56 6.72 -11.37 8.19
C VAL A 56 5.99 -12.65 7.80
N HIS A 57 4.97 -12.57 6.97
CA HIS A 57 4.13 -13.72 6.65
C HIS A 57 4.57 -14.47 5.42
N ALA A 58 5.11 -13.79 4.43
CA ALA A 58 5.61 -14.42 3.22
C ALA A 58 7.13 -14.64 3.23
N HIS A 59 7.84 -14.09 4.20
CA HIS A 59 9.31 -14.14 4.30
C HIS A 59 9.99 -13.75 2.98
N SER A 60 9.46 -12.72 2.34
CA SER A 60 9.81 -12.36 0.97
C SER A 60 10.23 -10.91 0.90
N THR A 61 11.08 -10.58 -0.08
CA THR A 61 11.27 -9.21 -0.51
C THR A 61 9.92 -8.66 -0.95
N ALA A 62 9.60 -7.43 -0.56
CA ALA A 62 8.42 -6.73 -1.00
C ALA A 62 8.81 -5.80 -2.15
N SER A 63 8.14 -5.92 -3.28
CA SER A 63 8.28 -4.95 -4.38
C SER A 63 7.12 -3.97 -4.26
N LEU A 64 7.42 -2.74 -3.90
CA LEU A 64 6.44 -1.69 -3.67
C LEU A 64 6.34 -0.80 -4.89
N ILE A 65 5.13 -0.61 -5.39
CA ILE A 65 4.85 0.23 -6.55
C ILE A 65 3.78 1.24 -6.15
N LEU A 66 4.05 2.52 -6.40
CA LEU A 66 3.06 3.58 -6.31
C LEU A 66 2.78 4.09 -7.72
N ALA A 67 1.52 4.16 -8.10
CA ALA A 67 1.14 4.67 -9.43
C ALA A 67 -0.03 5.64 -9.28
N TRP A 68 0.17 6.86 -9.71
CA TRP A 68 -0.84 7.92 -9.71
C TRP A 68 -1.30 8.20 -11.14
N ASP A 69 -2.59 8.03 -11.40
CA ASP A 69 -3.18 8.22 -12.73
C ASP A 69 -4.09 9.45 -12.83
N GLU A 70 -3.97 10.35 -11.86
CA GLU A 70 -4.79 11.56 -11.70
C GLU A 70 -6.20 11.29 -11.17
N GLU A 71 -6.58 10.03 -11.00
CA GLU A 71 -7.86 9.65 -10.38
C GLU A 71 -7.63 8.91 -9.07
N CYS A 72 -6.73 7.94 -9.08
CA CYS A 72 -6.42 7.10 -7.93
C CYS A 72 -4.93 6.98 -7.74
N LEU A 73 -4.52 6.86 -6.49
CA LEU A 73 -3.21 6.32 -6.18
C LEU A 73 -3.34 4.81 -5.98
N HIS A 74 -2.63 4.06 -6.79
CA HIS A 74 -2.56 2.61 -6.68
C HIS A 74 -1.31 2.25 -5.92
N VAL A 75 -1.48 1.51 -4.82
CA VAL A 75 -0.39 0.99 -4.02
C VAL A 75 -0.36 -0.51 -4.23
N THR A 76 0.71 -1.03 -4.81
CA THR A 76 0.85 -2.45 -5.07
C THR A 76 2.07 -2.98 -4.34
N VAL A 77 1.91 -4.07 -3.61
CA VAL A 77 3.02 -4.80 -2.99
C VAL A 77 3.01 -6.21 -3.55
N HIS A 78 4.12 -6.57 -4.21
CA HIS A 78 4.35 -7.92 -4.70
C HIS A 78 5.22 -8.68 -3.72
N ASP A 79 4.87 -9.94 -3.44
CA ASP A 79 5.74 -10.87 -2.73
C ASP A 79 5.77 -12.22 -3.45
N ALA A 80 6.75 -13.07 -3.09
CA ALA A 80 6.98 -14.32 -3.76
C ALA A 80 6.12 -15.47 -3.24
N SER A 81 5.19 -15.23 -2.32
CA SER A 81 4.34 -16.26 -1.75
C SER A 81 3.09 -16.46 -2.60
N PHE A 82 2.74 -17.71 -2.87
CA PHE A 82 1.47 -18.05 -3.51
C PHE A 82 0.31 -18.13 -2.52
N ARG A 83 0.61 -18.02 -1.23
CA ARG A 83 -0.41 -18.10 -0.19
C ARG A 83 -1.17 -16.78 -0.15
N LEU A 84 -2.47 -16.84 -0.37
CA LEU A 84 -3.31 -15.65 -0.31
C LEU A 84 -3.41 -15.17 1.14
N PRO A 85 -3.45 -13.85 1.35
CA PRO A 85 -3.68 -13.32 2.69
C PRO A 85 -5.09 -13.70 3.17
N GLU A 86 -5.19 -14.00 4.46
CA GLU A 86 -6.46 -14.31 5.10
C GLU A 86 -6.86 -13.16 6.00
N GLN A 87 -8.11 -12.72 5.87
CA GLN A 87 -8.67 -11.79 6.83
C GLN A 87 -9.14 -12.60 8.03
N ARG A 88 -8.58 -12.28 9.20
CA ARG A 88 -8.97 -12.93 10.43
C ARG A 88 -9.69 -11.96 11.35
N PRO A 89 -10.58 -12.48 12.22
CA PRO A 89 -11.20 -11.61 13.21
C PRO A 89 -10.15 -10.91 14.06
N ALA A 90 -10.43 -9.65 14.42
CA ALA A 90 -9.47 -8.84 15.17
C ALA A 90 -9.10 -9.44 16.52
N ASN A 91 -9.89 -10.35 17.05
CA ASN A 91 -9.69 -10.93 18.36
C ASN A 91 -8.89 -12.23 18.36
N ASP A 92 -8.44 -12.73 17.21
CA ASP A 92 -7.67 -13.98 17.20
C ASP A 92 -6.17 -13.77 17.43
N GLY A 93 -5.73 -12.53 17.59
CA GLY A 93 -4.36 -12.20 17.93
C GLY A 93 -3.37 -12.25 16.77
N ALA A 94 -3.80 -12.60 15.58
CA ALA A 94 -2.90 -12.69 14.42
C ALA A 94 -2.69 -11.29 13.82
N LEU A 95 -1.43 -10.83 13.80
CA LEU A 95 -1.08 -9.52 13.28
C LEU A 95 -1.46 -9.34 11.82
N GLY A 96 -1.21 -10.37 10.99
CA GLY A 96 -1.50 -10.29 9.57
C GLY A 96 -2.98 -10.08 9.26
N GLY A 97 -3.87 -10.71 10.04
CA GLY A 97 -5.30 -10.54 9.87
C GLY A 97 -5.75 -9.10 10.13
N ARG A 98 -5.17 -8.49 11.16
CA ARG A 98 -5.46 -7.09 11.48
C ARG A 98 -4.96 -6.14 10.41
N GLY A 99 -3.79 -6.41 9.85
CA GLY A 99 -3.19 -5.57 8.82
C GLY A 99 -4.09 -5.45 7.60
N LEU A 100 -4.65 -6.56 7.13
CA LEU A 100 -5.53 -6.55 5.96
C LEU A 100 -6.88 -5.89 6.25
N LEU A 101 -7.43 -6.08 7.45
CA LEU A 101 -8.64 -5.36 7.86
C LEU A 101 -8.40 -3.86 7.85
N LEU A 102 -7.23 -3.44 8.32
CA LEU A 102 -6.87 -2.02 8.35
C LEU A 102 -6.73 -1.46 6.93
N VAL A 103 -6.09 -2.17 6.02
CA VAL A 103 -5.98 -1.75 4.62
C VAL A 103 -7.37 -1.58 4.02
N GLY A 104 -8.27 -2.54 4.26
CA GLY A 104 -9.65 -2.45 3.77
C GLY A 104 -10.41 -1.26 4.34
N ALA A 105 -10.10 -0.85 5.58
CA ALA A 105 -10.73 0.31 6.19
C ALA A 105 -10.17 1.64 5.66
N LEU A 106 -8.89 1.67 5.26
CA LEU A 106 -8.22 2.89 4.83
C LEU A 106 -8.36 3.16 3.33
N ALA A 107 -8.33 2.10 2.53
CA ALA A 107 -8.38 2.22 1.08
C ALA A 107 -9.81 2.29 0.57
N ASP A 108 -10.01 2.92 -0.57
CA ASP A 108 -11.30 2.93 -1.25
C ASP A 108 -11.64 1.55 -1.85
N ASP A 109 -10.61 0.82 -2.24
CA ASP A 109 -10.73 -0.55 -2.74
C ASP A 109 -9.40 -1.27 -2.57
N TRP A 110 -9.44 -2.60 -2.47
CA TRP A 110 -8.22 -3.41 -2.48
C TRP A 110 -8.50 -4.78 -3.07
N GLN A 111 -7.49 -5.36 -3.71
CA GLN A 111 -7.59 -6.63 -4.38
C GLN A 111 -6.30 -7.41 -4.28
N VAL A 112 -6.40 -8.74 -4.42
CA VAL A 112 -5.25 -9.62 -4.44
C VAL A 112 -5.25 -10.37 -5.77
N TYR A 113 -4.10 -10.37 -6.44
CA TYR A 113 -3.92 -11.08 -7.70
C TYR A 113 -2.81 -12.10 -7.56
N ARG A 114 -3.07 -13.33 -7.96
CA ARG A 114 -2.00 -14.31 -8.13
C ARG A 114 -1.28 -14.03 -9.44
N CYS A 115 0.03 -14.15 -9.41
CA CYS A 115 0.87 -14.00 -10.58
C CYS A 115 1.89 -15.13 -10.62
N PRO A 116 2.62 -15.32 -11.75
CA PRO A 116 3.49 -16.48 -11.90
C PRO A 116 4.57 -16.65 -10.83
N ARG A 117 4.98 -15.55 -10.18
CA ARG A 117 6.04 -15.58 -9.18
C ARG A 117 5.59 -15.21 -7.77
N GLY A 118 4.29 -15.27 -7.51
CA GLY A 118 3.78 -14.95 -6.18
C GLY A 118 2.41 -14.31 -6.24
N LYS A 119 2.27 -13.17 -5.58
CA LYS A 119 1.00 -12.43 -5.58
C LYS A 119 1.25 -10.94 -5.47
N ASP A 120 0.27 -10.19 -5.96
CA ASP A 120 0.21 -8.73 -5.81
C ASP A 120 -1.00 -8.38 -4.95
N VAL A 121 -0.78 -7.55 -3.95
CA VAL A 121 -1.87 -6.92 -3.20
C VAL A 121 -1.91 -5.46 -3.62
N THR A 122 -3.04 -5.01 -4.16
CA THR A 122 -3.21 -3.64 -4.65
C THR A 122 -4.30 -2.93 -3.88
N ALA A 123 -4.00 -1.74 -3.40
CA ALA A 123 -4.96 -0.86 -2.74
C ALA A 123 -5.09 0.44 -3.52
N CYS A 124 -6.31 0.97 -3.58
CA CYS A 124 -6.64 2.16 -4.36
C CYS A 124 -7.07 3.26 -3.42
N PHE A 125 -6.49 4.45 -3.58
CA PHE A 125 -6.82 5.61 -2.76
C PHE A 125 -7.23 6.78 -3.64
N GLN A 126 -8.44 7.30 -3.44
CA GLN A 126 -8.92 8.48 -4.15
C GLN A 126 -8.75 9.69 -3.23
N PRO A 127 -7.99 10.71 -3.66
CA PRO A 127 -7.90 11.92 -2.86
C PRO A 127 -9.26 12.64 -2.84
N PRO A 128 -9.50 13.44 -1.78
CA PRO A 128 -10.70 14.25 -1.75
C PRO A 128 -10.72 15.14 -2.99
N THR A 129 -11.81 15.06 -3.75
CA THR A 129 -11.96 15.96 -4.89
C THR A 129 -12.14 17.38 -4.37
N ALA A 130 -11.28 18.29 -4.84
CA ALA A 130 -11.55 19.70 -4.61
C ALA A 130 -12.96 20.01 -5.13
N PRO A 131 -13.75 20.86 -4.41
CA PRO A 131 -15.04 21.25 -4.93
C PRO A 131 -14.81 21.86 -6.30
N ARG A 132 -15.40 21.24 -7.32
CA ARG A 132 -15.33 21.84 -8.65
C ARG A 132 -16.11 23.14 -8.60
N SER A 133 -15.41 24.24 -8.84
CA SER A 133 -16.12 25.45 -9.15
C SER A 133 -16.94 25.17 -10.39
N ALA A 134 -18.22 25.18 -10.21
CA ALA A 134 -19.15 24.95 -11.30
C ALA A 134 -19.00 25.97 -12.40
#